data_3550b36e36a36b60366e08b561c34ad0
#
_entry.id   3550b36e36a36b60366e08b561c34ad0
#
_cell.length_a   1.000
_cell.length_b   1.000
_cell.length_c   1.000
_cell.angle_alpha   90.00
_cell.angle_beta   90.00
_cell.angle_gamma   90.00
#
_symmetry.space_group_name_H-M   'P 1'
#
loop_
_entity.id
_entity.type
_entity.pdbx_description
1 polymer ?
#
loop_
_entity_poly.entity_id
_entity_poly.type
_entity_poly.pdbx_seq_one_letter_code
_entity_poly.pdbx_strand_id
1 'polypeptide(L)'
;MPIFVIERKREIIYLKKAMESNIRFCQSCGMPLTDDVLGTNAGGSKNEDYCMYCYRDGKFLQNCTMDEMIEHCAQFIDTVNEGLPNPITKEEYIGQMKMYFPGLKRWRKALAINDDEAMKVNPALAGIKELIAKMADSLPIAYISSVDNEGYPCTKAMLAPRKREGIKTFYFTTNTFSLRVAHYKANPKACIYFCDAKGFKGMMLRGTMEVLTDAKSKEMIWLKGDTQYYPGGVTDPNYCVLKFTAADGRFYSDYYPRSFVL
;
A
#
# COMPACT_ATOMS: atom_id res chain seq x y z
N MET A 1 -1.55 18.57 -27.32
CA MET A 1 -1.64 17.37 -26.45
C MET A 1 -0.28 17.12 -25.85
N PRO A 2 -0.13 17.07 -24.53
CA PRO A 2 1.19 16.97 -23.91
C PRO A 2 1.79 15.58 -24.11
N ILE A 3 3.05 15.57 -24.46
CA ILE A 3 3.93 14.39 -24.66
C ILE A 3 3.88 13.39 -23.48
N PHE A 4 3.65 13.88 -22.26
CA PHE A 4 3.50 13.07 -21.04
C PHE A 4 2.36 12.04 -21.06
N VAL A 5 1.33 12.19 -21.86
CA VAL A 5 0.20 11.23 -21.95
C VAL A 5 0.54 10.05 -22.85
N ILE A 6 1.46 10.24 -23.81
CA ILE A 6 1.85 9.19 -24.77
C ILE A 6 2.87 8.24 -24.13
N GLU A 7 3.78 8.73 -23.30
CA GLU A 7 4.75 7.91 -22.57
C GLU A 7 4.05 7.00 -21.55
N ARG A 8 3.10 7.52 -20.75
CA ARG A 8 2.31 6.68 -19.80
C ARG A 8 1.51 5.57 -20.49
N LYS A 9 0.97 5.82 -21.68
CA LYS A 9 0.25 4.76 -22.42
C LYS A 9 1.16 3.64 -22.91
N ARG A 10 2.42 3.94 -23.25
CA ARG A 10 3.41 2.93 -23.68
C ARG A 10 3.91 2.08 -22.52
N GLU A 11 4.16 2.69 -21.34
CA GLU A 11 4.51 1.95 -20.10
C GLU A 11 3.38 1.02 -19.65
N ILE A 12 2.13 1.48 -19.71
CA ILE A 12 0.95 0.66 -19.39
C ILE A 12 0.80 -0.51 -20.36
N ILE A 13 1.13 -0.33 -21.64
CA ILE A 13 1.06 -1.41 -22.64
C ILE A 13 2.18 -2.44 -22.41
N TYR A 14 3.37 -2.01 -21.98
CA TYR A 14 4.48 -2.93 -21.68
C TYR A 14 4.21 -3.74 -20.41
N LEU A 15 3.69 -3.10 -19.37
CA LEU A 15 3.23 -3.76 -18.13
C LEU A 15 2.05 -4.68 -18.39
N LYS A 16 1.10 -4.31 -19.25
CA LYS A 16 0.00 -5.19 -19.67
C LYS A 16 0.51 -6.42 -20.41
N LYS A 17 1.44 -6.25 -21.34
CA LYS A 17 2.03 -7.36 -22.11
C LYS A 17 2.87 -8.29 -21.23
N ALA A 18 3.55 -7.74 -20.20
CA ALA A 18 4.25 -8.52 -19.17
C ALA A 18 3.29 -9.22 -18.20
N MET A 19 2.10 -8.67 -17.97
CA MET A 19 1.04 -9.29 -17.16
C MET A 19 0.23 -10.34 -17.94
N GLU A 20 0.12 -10.19 -19.26
CA GLU A 20 -0.54 -11.16 -20.16
C GLU A 20 0.38 -12.33 -20.51
N SER A 21 1.69 -12.16 -20.49
CA SER A 21 2.67 -13.25 -20.51
C SER A 21 2.95 -13.65 -19.06
N ASN A 22 2.72 -14.89 -18.72
CA ASN A 22 2.96 -15.51 -17.39
C ASN A 22 4.48 -15.55 -17.07
N ILE A 23 5.23 -14.43 -17.34
CA ILE A 23 6.67 -14.32 -17.16
C ILE A 23 6.96 -14.19 -15.67
N ARG A 24 7.64 -15.18 -15.12
CA ARG A 24 8.18 -15.15 -13.76
C ARG A 24 9.49 -14.39 -13.74
N PHE A 25 9.81 -13.77 -12.62
CA PHE A 25 11.08 -13.04 -12.44
C PHE A 25 11.84 -13.57 -11.23
N CYS A 26 13.16 -13.62 -11.33
CA CYS A 26 14.04 -14.03 -10.25
C CYS A 26 13.83 -13.16 -9.01
N GLN A 27 13.49 -13.79 -7.90
CA GLN A 27 13.20 -13.14 -6.63
C GLN A 27 14.47 -12.68 -5.87
N SER A 28 15.60 -12.59 -6.57
CA SER A 28 16.88 -12.06 -6.09
C SER A 28 17.39 -10.91 -6.97
N CYS A 29 17.55 -11.11 -8.28
CA CYS A 29 18.12 -10.13 -9.21
C CYS A 29 17.11 -9.55 -10.22
N GLY A 30 15.87 -10.02 -10.20
CA GLY A 30 14.81 -9.47 -11.05
C GLY A 30 14.86 -9.87 -12.53
N MET A 31 15.80 -10.72 -12.96
CA MET A 31 15.85 -11.18 -14.35
C MET A 31 14.64 -12.08 -14.68
N PRO A 32 14.16 -12.09 -15.94
CA PRO A 32 13.12 -13.03 -16.38
C PRO A 32 13.56 -14.49 -16.17
N LEU A 33 12.63 -15.33 -15.70
CA LEU A 33 12.86 -16.77 -15.50
C LEU A 33 12.26 -17.56 -16.67
N THR A 34 13.13 -18.22 -17.42
CA THR A 34 12.80 -19.28 -18.36
C THR A 34 13.25 -20.63 -17.79
N ASP A 35 12.74 -21.74 -18.30
CA ASP A 35 13.01 -23.07 -17.74
C ASP A 35 14.49 -23.49 -17.77
N ASP A 36 15.28 -22.91 -18.65
CA ASP A 36 16.72 -23.14 -18.80
C ASP A 36 17.58 -22.37 -17.81
N VAL A 37 17.05 -21.27 -17.24
CA VAL A 37 17.80 -20.44 -16.28
C VAL A 37 17.33 -20.61 -14.83
N LEU A 38 16.43 -21.55 -14.54
CA LEU A 38 15.99 -21.83 -13.18
C LEU A 38 17.12 -22.38 -12.30
N GLY A 39 17.22 -21.88 -11.07
CA GLY A 39 18.09 -22.43 -10.04
C GLY A 39 17.65 -23.81 -9.56
N THR A 40 18.38 -24.40 -8.61
CA THR A 40 18.06 -25.72 -8.05
C THR A 40 17.90 -25.69 -6.54
N ASN A 41 16.96 -26.49 -6.04
CA ASN A 41 16.79 -26.78 -4.62
C ASN A 41 17.84 -27.81 -4.14
N ALA A 42 18.00 -28.00 -2.83
CA ALA A 42 18.94 -28.96 -2.24
C ALA A 42 18.77 -30.41 -2.72
N GLY A 43 17.55 -30.78 -3.16
CA GLY A 43 17.23 -32.09 -3.74
C GLY A 43 17.35 -32.17 -5.26
N GLY A 44 17.96 -31.17 -5.93
CA GLY A 44 18.18 -31.14 -7.37
C GLY A 44 16.94 -30.73 -8.20
N SER A 45 15.78 -30.56 -7.60
CA SER A 45 14.60 -30.03 -8.32
C SER A 45 14.77 -28.59 -8.70
N LYS A 46 14.13 -28.14 -9.78
CA LYS A 46 14.15 -26.73 -10.24
C LYS A 46 13.49 -25.82 -9.19
N ASN A 47 14.11 -24.67 -8.99
CA ASN A 47 13.57 -23.62 -8.12
C ASN A 47 12.83 -22.57 -8.96
N GLU A 48 11.55 -22.37 -8.70
CA GLU A 48 10.71 -21.47 -9.50
C GLU A 48 10.83 -19.99 -9.10
N ASP A 49 11.51 -19.69 -8.01
CA ASP A 49 11.67 -18.33 -7.49
C ASP A 49 13.00 -17.67 -7.88
N TYR A 50 14.05 -18.47 -8.14
CA TYR A 50 15.40 -17.94 -8.33
C TYR A 50 16.06 -18.50 -9.59
N CYS A 51 16.87 -17.67 -10.25
CA CYS A 51 17.69 -18.11 -11.37
C CYS A 51 18.94 -18.88 -10.91
N MET A 52 19.51 -19.66 -11.82
CA MET A 52 20.74 -20.44 -11.60
C MET A 52 21.99 -19.61 -11.28
N TYR A 53 21.97 -18.31 -11.58
CA TYR A 53 23.05 -17.38 -11.23
C TYR A 53 22.93 -16.82 -9.83
N CYS A 54 21.75 -16.89 -9.21
CA CYS A 54 21.51 -16.44 -7.85
C CYS A 54 21.43 -17.60 -6.84
N TYR A 55 20.89 -18.75 -7.26
CA TYR A 55 20.52 -19.83 -6.33
C TYR A 55 20.77 -21.19 -6.94
N ARG A 56 21.53 -22.05 -6.22
CA ARG A 56 21.85 -23.40 -6.65
C ARG A 56 21.96 -24.30 -5.42
N ASP A 57 21.51 -25.55 -5.56
CA ASP A 57 21.60 -26.60 -4.55
C ASP A 57 21.08 -26.18 -3.17
N GLY A 58 19.99 -25.40 -3.18
CA GLY A 58 19.34 -24.93 -1.96
C GLY A 58 20.01 -23.72 -1.32
N LYS A 59 20.98 -23.06 -1.96
CA LYS A 59 21.74 -21.96 -1.36
C LYS A 59 21.91 -20.79 -2.35
N PHE A 60 21.97 -19.58 -1.80
CA PHE A 60 22.40 -18.42 -2.58
C PHE A 60 23.89 -18.52 -2.88
N LEU A 61 24.25 -18.26 -4.14
CA LEU A 61 25.65 -18.32 -4.61
C LEU A 61 26.48 -17.12 -4.12
N GLN A 62 25.82 -16.02 -3.77
CA GLN A 62 26.47 -14.81 -3.30
C GLN A 62 25.85 -14.38 -1.96
N ASN A 63 26.71 -14.15 -0.97
CA ASN A 63 26.32 -13.51 0.29
C ASN A 63 26.57 -12.00 0.14
N CYS A 64 25.59 -11.28 -0.41
CA CYS A 64 25.68 -9.86 -0.69
C CYS A 64 24.46 -9.13 -0.13
N THR A 65 24.61 -7.84 0.08
CA THR A 65 23.52 -6.89 0.38
C THR A 65 22.68 -6.63 -0.87
N MET A 66 21.51 -6.04 -0.68
CA MET A 66 20.64 -5.63 -1.79
C MET A 66 21.32 -4.58 -2.68
N ASP A 67 22.02 -3.62 -2.10
CA ASP A 67 22.72 -2.56 -2.85
C ASP A 67 23.87 -3.15 -3.70
N GLU A 68 24.65 -4.08 -3.15
CA GLU A 68 25.69 -4.79 -3.91
C GLU A 68 25.10 -5.59 -5.06
N MET A 69 23.94 -6.22 -4.90
CA MET A 69 23.24 -6.91 -5.97
C MET A 69 22.76 -5.92 -7.04
N ILE A 70 22.26 -4.75 -6.66
CA ILE A 70 21.84 -3.70 -7.59
C ILE A 70 23.04 -3.22 -8.42
N GLU A 71 24.17 -2.93 -7.79
CA GLU A 71 25.38 -2.52 -8.48
C GLU A 71 25.90 -3.61 -9.43
N HIS A 72 25.82 -4.88 -9.03
CA HIS A 72 26.15 -6.00 -9.91
C HIS A 72 25.22 -6.07 -11.13
N CYS A 73 23.90 -5.97 -10.92
CA CYS A 73 22.93 -6.00 -12.03
C CYS A 73 23.05 -4.80 -12.96
N ALA A 74 23.45 -3.64 -12.45
CA ALA A 74 23.65 -2.43 -13.25
C ALA A 74 24.79 -2.52 -14.27
N GLN A 75 25.67 -3.51 -14.15
CA GLN A 75 26.72 -3.77 -15.13
C GLN A 75 26.19 -4.36 -16.45
N PHE A 76 24.96 -4.89 -16.43
CA PHE A 76 24.31 -5.51 -17.59
C PHE A 76 23.35 -4.57 -18.30
N ILE A 77 23.50 -3.24 -18.11
CA ILE A 77 22.59 -2.23 -18.68
C ILE A 77 22.51 -2.32 -20.22
N ASP A 78 23.61 -2.63 -20.89
CA ASP A 78 23.63 -2.74 -22.35
C ASP A 78 22.70 -3.87 -22.82
N THR A 79 22.78 -5.05 -22.18
CA THR A 79 21.89 -6.18 -22.47
C THR A 79 20.42 -5.86 -22.17
N VAL A 80 20.16 -5.10 -21.10
CA VAL A 80 18.79 -4.63 -20.75
C VAL A 80 18.26 -3.71 -21.86
N ASN A 81 19.09 -2.80 -22.34
CA ASN A 81 18.74 -1.83 -23.39
C ASN A 81 18.46 -2.47 -24.75
N GLU A 82 19.07 -3.63 -25.07
CA GLU A 82 18.75 -4.39 -26.28
C GLU A 82 17.26 -4.81 -26.37
N GLY A 83 16.63 -5.03 -25.21
CA GLY A 83 15.22 -5.40 -25.13
C GLY A 83 14.24 -4.21 -25.00
N LEU A 84 14.75 -2.99 -24.89
CA LEU A 84 13.93 -1.80 -24.64
C LEU A 84 13.72 -0.96 -25.91
N PRO A 85 12.49 -0.48 -26.15
CA PRO A 85 12.22 0.44 -27.26
C PRO A 85 12.90 1.82 -27.10
N ASN A 86 13.18 2.23 -25.87
CA ASN A 86 13.95 3.43 -25.54
C ASN A 86 15.02 3.03 -24.51
N PRO A 87 16.30 3.11 -24.85
CA PRO A 87 17.38 2.85 -23.90
C PRO A 87 17.34 3.78 -22.70
N ILE A 88 17.66 3.25 -21.52
CA ILE A 88 17.76 4.01 -20.28
C ILE A 88 19.21 4.11 -19.82
N THR A 89 19.52 5.11 -18.99
CA THR A 89 20.85 5.25 -18.39
C THR A 89 21.08 4.24 -17.27
N LYS A 90 22.33 4.02 -16.92
CA LYS A 90 22.69 3.16 -15.78
C LYS A 90 22.10 3.67 -14.47
N GLU A 91 22.08 5.01 -14.27
CA GLU A 91 21.52 5.67 -13.11
C GLU A 91 20.00 5.47 -13.00
N GLU A 92 19.30 5.57 -14.13
CA GLU A 92 17.85 5.30 -14.19
C GLU A 92 17.57 3.83 -13.88
N TYR A 93 18.36 2.90 -14.40
CA TYR A 93 18.22 1.47 -14.14
C TYR A 93 18.47 1.15 -12.66
N ILE A 94 19.52 1.72 -12.03
CA ILE A 94 19.78 1.61 -10.60
C ILE A 94 18.59 2.16 -9.79
N GLY A 95 18.06 3.32 -10.19
CA GLY A 95 16.89 3.91 -9.57
C GLY A 95 15.67 2.98 -9.61
N GLN A 96 15.41 2.36 -10.77
CA GLN A 96 14.33 1.38 -10.92
C GLN A 96 14.55 0.14 -10.06
N MET A 97 15.78 -0.41 -10.02
CA MET A 97 16.08 -1.56 -9.16
C MET A 97 15.95 -1.24 -7.68
N LYS A 98 16.42 -0.08 -7.22
CA LYS A 98 16.21 0.37 -5.82
C LYS A 98 14.73 0.46 -5.44
N MET A 99 13.88 0.75 -6.41
CA MET A 99 12.44 0.72 -6.21
C MET A 99 11.86 -0.71 -6.22
N TYR A 100 12.31 -1.58 -7.08
CA TYR A 100 11.75 -2.91 -7.30
C TYR A 100 12.28 -4.00 -6.34
N PHE A 101 13.59 -4.02 -6.03
CA PHE A 101 14.24 -5.08 -5.26
C PHE A 101 13.70 -5.30 -3.85
N PRO A 102 13.33 -4.26 -3.07
CA PRO A 102 12.73 -4.47 -1.73
C PRO A 102 11.47 -5.35 -1.75
N GLY A 103 10.79 -5.46 -2.90
CA GLY A 103 9.63 -6.33 -3.10
C GLY A 103 9.97 -7.81 -3.36
N LEU A 104 11.21 -8.13 -3.73
CA LEU A 104 11.65 -9.49 -4.05
C LEU A 104 11.81 -10.35 -2.79
N LYS A 105 11.51 -11.66 -2.90
CA LYS A 105 11.52 -12.60 -1.75
C LYS A 105 12.84 -12.62 -0.98
N ARG A 106 13.98 -12.53 -1.66
CA ARG A 106 15.31 -12.53 -1.03
C ARG A 106 15.50 -11.34 -0.10
N TRP A 107 15.06 -10.15 -0.53
CA TRP A 107 15.31 -8.90 0.16
C TRP A 107 14.21 -8.54 1.15
N ARG A 108 13.01 -9.08 0.95
CA ARG A 108 11.86 -8.86 1.83
C ARG A 108 12.09 -9.33 3.26
N LYS A 109 12.91 -10.38 3.47
CA LYS A 109 13.27 -10.88 4.82
C LYS A 109 14.18 -9.94 5.61
N ALA A 110 14.96 -9.10 4.92
CA ALA A 110 15.77 -8.07 5.57
C ALA A 110 14.92 -6.88 6.07
N LEU A 111 13.68 -6.77 5.58
CA LEU A 111 12.70 -5.76 6.01
C LEU A 111 11.69 -6.33 7.05
N ALA A 112 11.73 -7.62 7.33
CA ALA A 112 10.96 -8.27 8.40
C ALA A 112 11.72 -8.21 9.75
N ILE A 113 12.34 -7.07 10.05
CA ILE A 113 12.79 -6.73 11.39
C ILE A 113 11.54 -6.32 12.16
N ASN A 114 11.39 -6.83 13.39
CA ASN A 114 10.38 -6.46 14.38
C ASN A 114 9.96 -5.00 14.22
N ASP A 115 8.68 -4.77 13.92
CA ASP A 115 8.17 -3.45 13.47
C ASP A 115 8.50 -2.31 14.44
N ASP A 116 8.64 -2.59 15.74
CA ASP A 116 9.05 -1.60 16.75
C ASP A 116 10.55 -1.22 16.66
N GLU A 117 11.42 -2.12 16.27
CA GLU A 117 12.85 -1.81 16.04
C GLU A 117 13.08 -1.21 14.65
N ALA A 118 12.35 -1.64 13.63
CA ALA A 118 12.40 -1.05 12.29
C ALA A 118 11.92 0.40 12.30
N MET A 119 10.95 0.76 13.15
CA MET A 119 10.52 2.14 13.34
C MET A 119 11.57 3.03 14.02
N LYS A 120 12.45 2.44 14.84
CA LYS A 120 13.55 3.17 15.50
C LYS A 120 14.77 3.39 14.59
N VAL A 121 14.94 2.57 13.56
CA VAL A 121 16.17 2.49 12.75
C VAL A 121 15.99 2.94 11.31
N ASN A 122 14.75 3.03 10.78
CA ASN A 122 14.52 3.39 9.39
C ASN A 122 13.92 4.81 9.26
N PRO A 123 14.73 5.83 8.83
CA PRO A 123 14.23 7.19 8.58
C PRO A 123 13.06 7.26 7.59
N ALA A 124 12.96 6.30 6.66
CA ALA A 124 11.84 6.22 5.73
C ALA A 124 10.52 5.87 6.40
N LEU A 125 10.55 5.16 7.54
CA LEU A 125 9.35 4.86 8.34
C LEU A 125 8.95 6.02 9.27
N ALA A 126 9.92 6.82 9.75
CA ALA A 126 9.61 8.05 10.49
C ALA A 126 8.80 9.02 9.62
N GLY A 127 9.16 9.18 8.34
CA GLY A 127 8.40 10.01 7.39
C GLY A 127 7.03 9.46 6.98
N ILE A 128 6.74 8.17 7.22
CA ILE A 128 5.41 7.59 6.91
C ILE A 128 4.34 8.15 7.85
N LYS A 129 4.63 8.36 9.13
CA LYS A 129 3.65 8.90 10.09
C LYS A 129 3.19 10.30 9.69
N GLU A 130 4.15 11.17 9.34
CA GLU A 130 3.86 12.53 8.87
C GLU A 130 3.11 12.50 7.53
N LEU A 131 3.47 11.59 6.65
CA LEU A 131 2.83 11.46 5.35
C LEU A 131 1.38 10.97 5.49
N ILE A 132 1.13 9.99 6.37
CA ILE A 132 -0.21 9.50 6.70
C ILE A 132 -1.06 10.64 7.28
N ALA A 133 -0.52 11.37 8.25
CA ALA A 133 -1.19 12.52 8.84
C ALA A 133 -1.54 13.56 7.78
N LYS A 134 -0.57 13.91 6.94
CA LYS A 134 -0.77 14.87 5.83
C LYS A 134 -1.83 14.40 4.85
N MET A 135 -1.85 13.12 4.46
CA MET A 135 -2.88 12.59 3.56
C MET A 135 -4.27 12.66 4.19
N ALA A 136 -4.40 12.27 5.46
CA ALA A 136 -5.67 12.30 6.18
C ALA A 136 -6.21 13.73 6.35
N ASP A 137 -5.33 14.73 6.50
CA ASP A 137 -5.73 16.13 6.70
C ASP A 137 -5.98 16.88 5.38
N SER A 138 -5.32 16.47 4.28
CA SER A 138 -5.37 17.21 3.02
C SER A 138 -6.38 16.65 2.01
N LEU A 139 -6.77 15.38 2.13
CA LEU A 139 -7.69 14.76 1.19
C LEU A 139 -9.15 14.96 1.63
N PRO A 140 -10.01 15.46 0.73
CA PRO A 140 -11.40 15.79 1.07
C PRO A 140 -12.27 14.55 1.26
N ILE A 141 -11.85 13.39 0.78
CA ILE A 141 -12.59 12.14 0.77
C ILE A 141 -11.77 11.02 1.40
N ALA A 142 -12.43 10.25 2.26
CA ALA A 142 -11.97 8.96 2.75
C ALA A 142 -12.92 7.87 2.26
N TYR A 143 -12.39 6.73 1.82
CA TYR A 143 -13.20 5.56 1.49
C TYR A 143 -13.22 4.64 2.70
N ILE A 144 -14.43 4.35 3.21
CA ILE A 144 -14.61 3.49 4.39
C ILE A 144 -15.26 2.19 3.96
N SER A 145 -14.69 1.06 4.38
CA SER A 145 -15.21 -0.27 4.08
C SER A 145 -15.73 -0.94 5.34
N SER A 146 -16.90 -1.57 5.21
CA SER A 146 -17.52 -2.47 6.18
C SER A 146 -17.73 -3.83 5.54
N VAL A 147 -18.10 -4.83 6.32
CA VAL A 147 -18.46 -6.17 5.82
C VAL A 147 -19.93 -6.39 6.12
N ASP A 148 -20.70 -6.81 5.13
CA ASP A 148 -22.11 -7.15 5.31
C ASP A 148 -22.30 -8.55 5.93
N ASN A 149 -23.56 -8.94 6.14
CA ASN A 149 -23.91 -10.22 6.78
C ASN A 149 -23.57 -11.43 5.90
N GLU A 150 -23.36 -11.23 4.57
CA GLU A 150 -22.99 -12.27 3.64
C GLU A 150 -21.45 -12.37 3.47
N GLY A 151 -20.69 -11.46 4.12
CA GLY A 151 -19.23 -11.41 4.06
C GLY A 151 -18.66 -10.53 2.94
N TYR A 152 -19.52 -9.81 2.20
CA TYR A 152 -19.03 -8.91 1.14
C TYR A 152 -18.48 -7.60 1.71
N PRO A 153 -17.34 -7.10 1.18
CA PRO A 153 -16.84 -5.79 1.52
C PRO A 153 -17.69 -4.69 0.85
N CYS A 154 -18.27 -3.83 1.67
CA CYS A 154 -19.07 -2.69 1.24
C CYS A 154 -18.28 -1.40 1.44
N THR A 155 -17.94 -0.69 0.35
CA THR A 155 -17.14 0.54 0.42
C THR A 155 -17.97 1.77 0.08
N LYS A 156 -17.78 2.84 0.84
CA LYS A 156 -18.41 4.14 0.60
C LYS A 156 -17.40 5.28 0.72
N ALA A 157 -17.55 6.27 -0.18
CA ALA A 157 -16.89 7.56 -0.05
C ALA A 157 -17.55 8.37 1.09
N MET A 158 -16.73 8.90 1.97
CA MET A 158 -17.11 9.77 3.08
C MET A 158 -16.31 11.08 2.98
N LEU A 159 -16.83 12.16 3.56
CA LEU A 159 -16.01 13.34 3.78
C LEU A 159 -14.80 12.99 4.67
N ALA A 160 -13.78 13.82 4.63
CA ALA A 160 -12.60 13.70 5.48
C ALA A 160 -12.97 13.51 6.95
N PRO A 161 -12.14 12.84 7.75
CA PRO A 161 -12.40 12.71 9.18
C PRO A 161 -12.53 14.09 9.83
N ARG A 162 -13.54 14.27 10.66
CA ARG A 162 -13.78 15.52 11.41
C ARG A 162 -12.71 15.78 12.46
N LYS A 163 -12.17 14.70 13.00
CA LYS A 163 -11.09 14.72 14.00
C LYS A 163 -10.25 13.47 13.84
N ARG A 164 -8.98 13.57 14.18
CA ARG A 164 -8.09 12.42 14.38
C ARG A 164 -7.22 12.59 15.62
N GLU A 165 -6.80 11.49 16.19
CA GLU A 165 -5.83 11.42 17.26
C GLU A 165 -4.62 10.63 16.76
N GLY A 166 -3.54 11.37 16.45
CA GLY A 166 -2.38 10.83 15.75
C GLY A 166 -2.76 10.27 14.38
N ILE A 167 -2.23 9.10 14.07
CA ILE A 167 -2.55 8.33 12.86
C ILE A 167 -3.36 7.06 13.17
N LYS A 168 -3.77 6.90 14.43
CA LYS A 168 -4.41 5.69 14.93
C LYS A 168 -5.93 5.83 15.04
N THR A 169 -6.44 6.98 15.43
CA THR A 169 -7.88 7.16 15.67
C THR A 169 -8.45 8.24 14.77
N PHE A 170 -9.59 7.94 14.13
CA PHE A 170 -10.27 8.84 13.21
C PHE A 170 -11.77 8.87 13.51
N TYR A 171 -12.38 10.07 13.45
CA TYR A 171 -13.77 10.28 13.75
C TYR A 171 -14.53 10.84 12.55
N PHE A 172 -15.69 10.24 12.24
CA PHE A 172 -16.53 10.62 11.11
C PHE A 172 -17.98 10.81 11.58
N THR A 173 -18.74 11.60 10.85
CA THR A 173 -20.18 11.75 11.04
C THR A 173 -20.94 10.82 10.12
N THR A 174 -22.04 10.23 10.59
CA THR A 174 -22.95 9.45 9.74
C THR A 174 -24.36 9.38 10.34
N ASN A 175 -25.31 8.88 9.54
CA ASN A 175 -26.69 8.64 9.98
C ASN A 175 -26.80 7.29 10.68
N THR A 176 -27.55 7.24 11.79
CA THR A 176 -27.79 6.02 12.58
C THR A 176 -28.44 4.90 11.77
N PHE A 177 -29.24 5.24 10.75
CA PHE A 177 -29.96 4.29 9.90
C PHE A 177 -29.14 3.85 8.65
N SER A 178 -27.89 4.29 8.51
CA SER A 178 -27.08 3.87 7.37
C SER A 178 -26.69 2.39 7.47
N LEU A 179 -26.70 1.68 6.34
CA LEU A 179 -26.33 0.25 6.28
C LEU A 179 -25.00 -0.05 6.96
N ARG A 180 -24.00 0.82 6.79
CA ARG A 180 -22.68 0.63 7.44
C ARG A 180 -22.74 0.64 8.97
N VAL A 181 -23.70 1.37 9.57
CA VAL A 181 -23.90 1.36 11.03
C VAL A 181 -24.38 0.00 11.47
N ALA A 182 -25.32 -0.62 10.73
CA ALA A 182 -25.75 -1.99 10.98
C ALA A 182 -24.58 -2.98 10.81
N HIS A 183 -23.79 -2.82 9.74
CA HIS A 183 -22.63 -3.67 9.50
C HIS A 183 -21.62 -3.58 10.65
N TYR A 184 -21.26 -2.38 11.12
CA TYR A 184 -20.25 -2.23 12.19
C TYR A 184 -20.75 -2.72 13.55
N LYS A 185 -22.07 -2.67 13.80
CA LYS A 185 -22.65 -3.27 15.00
C LYS A 185 -22.57 -4.79 14.99
N ALA A 186 -22.70 -5.42 13.81
CA ALA A 186 -22.58 -6.86 13.62
C ALA A 186 -21.11 -7.32 13.54
N ASN A 187 -20.27 -6.59 12.81
CA ASN A 187 -18.87 -6.87 12.60
C ASN A 187 -18.05 -5.57 12.59
N PRO A 188 -17.30 -5.27 13.68
CA PRO A 188 -16.57 -4.02 13.80
C PRO A 188 -15.34 -3.90 12.89
N LYS A 189 -14.93 -4.96 12.18
CA LYS A 189 -13.80 -4.92 11.25
C LYS A 189 -14.06 -3.89 10.16
N ALA A 190 -13.10 -2.99 9.98
CA ALA A 190 -13.21 -1.87 9.06
C ALA A 190 -11.88 -1.59 8.36
N CYS A 191 -11.99 -0.92 7.24
CA CYS A 191 -10.85 -0.37 6.53
C CYS A 191 -11.15 1.08 6.15
N ILE A 192 -10.16 1.94 6.26
CA ILE A 192 -10.18 3.29 5.67
C ILE A 192 -9.12 3.34 4.57
N TYR A 193 -9.47 3.94 3.43
CA TYR A 193 -8.55 4.18 2.35
C TYR A 193 -8.54 5.67 1.97
N PHE A 194 -7.36 6.27 1.98
CA PHE A 194 -7.10 7.61 1.49
C PHE A 194 -6.38 7.51 0.15
N CYS A 195 -6.86 8.24 -0.85
CA CYS A 195 -6.35 8.19 -2.22
C CYS A 195 -5.96 9.57 -2.72
N ASP A 196 -4.68 9.80 -2.93
CA ASP A 196 -4.19 10.91 -3.75
C ASP A 196 -4.05 10.44 -5.20
N ALA A 197 -5.13 10.62 -5.97
CA ALA A 197 -5.17 10.20 -7.37
C ALA A 197 -4.17 10.97 -8.26
N LYS A 198 -3.83 12.23 -7.92
CA LYS A 198 -2.87 13.04 -8.69
C LYS A 198 -1.44 12.58 -8.46
N GLY A 199 -1.09 12.29 -7.19
CA GLY A 199 0.23 11.80 -6.81
C GLY A 199 0.38 10.29 -6.95
N PHE A 200 -0.68 9.56 -7.34
CA PHE A 200 -0.73 8.11 -7.40
C PHE A 200 -0.29 7.44 -6.09
N LYS A 201 -0.80 7.98 -4.98
CA LYS A 201 -0.49 7.51 -3.62
C LYS A 201 -1.76 7.02 -2.95
N GLY A 202 -1.63 5.94 -2.19
CA GLY A 202 -2.74 5.37 -1.46
C GLY A 202 -2.32 4.91 -0.08
N MET A 203 -3.20 5.11 0.89
CA MET A 203 -3.01 4.62 2.25
C MET A 203 -4.25 3.85 2.69
N MET A 204 -4.05 2.59 3.01
CA MET A 204 -5.05 1.73 3.63
C MET A 204 -4.73 1.58 5.12
N LEU A 205 -5.71 1.84 5.97
CA LEU A 205 -5.66 1.51 7.39
C LEU A 205 -6.69 0.42 7.67
N ARG A 206 -6.30 -0.63 8.37
CA ARG A 206 -7.21 -1.68 8.85
C ARG A 206 -7.35 -1.57 10.36
N GLY A 207 -8.54 -1.87 10.85
CA GLY A 207 -8.83 -1.75 12.28
C GLY A 207 -10.28 -2.05 12.61
N THR A 208 -10.77 -1.39 13.64
CA THR A 208 -12.15 -1.54 14.11
C THR A 208 -12.89 -0.22 14.09
N MET A 209 -14.19 -0.29 13.84
CA MET A 209 -15.11 0.84 13.87
C MET A 209 -16.09 0.69 15.02
N GLU A 210 -16.19 1.73 15.83
CA GLU A 210 -17.20 1.86 16.89
C GLU A 210 -18.26 2.88 16.46
N VAL A 211 -19.53 2.59 16.77
CA VAL A 211 -20.64 3.51 16.56
C VAL A 211 -20.96 4.18 17.88
N LEU A 212 -20.69 5.47 18.00
CA LEU A 212 -20.88 6.25 19.21
C LEU A 212 -22.14 7.12 19.08
N THR A 213 -23.03 7.05 20.06
CA THR A 213 -24.30 7.79 20.09
C THR A 213 -24.45 8.69 21.33
N ASP A 214 -23.44 8.67 22.20
CA ASP A 214 -23.43 9.49 23.40
C ASP A 214 -23.19 10.97 23.09
N ALA A 215 -23.73 11.85 23.99
CA ALA A 215 -23.68 13.30 23.79
C ALA A 215 -22.24 13.83 23.65
N LYS A 216 -21.32 13.35 24.49
CA LYS A 216 -19.92 13.80 24.48
C LYS A 216 -19.23 13.52 23.15
N SER A 217 -19.43 12.34 22.59
CA SER A 217 -18.87 11.96 21.29
C SER A 217 -19.48 12.78 20.16
N LYS A 218 -20.77 13.03 20.19
CA LYS A 218 -21.49 13.86 19.22
C LYS A 218 -20.99 15.30 19.25
N GLU A 219 -20.90 15.92 20.43
CA GLU A 219 -20.42 17.29 20.63
C GLU A 219 -18.97 17.46 20.17
N MET A 220 -18.12 16.47 20.40
CA MET A 220 -16.69 16.52 20.12
C MET A 220 -16.36 16.86 18.65
N ILE A 221 -17.19 16.43 17.71
CA ILE A 221 -16.95 16.60 16.27
C ILE A 221 -18.07 17.35 15.54
N TRP A 222 -19.06 17.89 16.30
CA TRP A 222 -20.14 18.69 15.75
C TRP A 222 -19.65 20.01 15.16
N LEU A 223 -20.12 20.36 13.97
CA LEU A 223 -19.89 21.65 13.34
C LEU A 223 -21.22 22.36 13.12
N LYS A 224 -21.22 23.70 13.24
CA LYS A 224 -22.43 24.54 13.10
C LYS A 224 -23.19 24.28 11.77
N GLY A 225 -22.50 23.95 10.70
CA GLY A 225 -23.10 23.63 9.41
C GLY A 225 -23.80 22.27 9.32
N ASP A 226 -23.64 21.40 10.32
CA ASP A 226 -24.22 20.05 10.31
C ASP A 226 -25.74 20.08 10.50
N THR A 227 -26.32 21.20 10.97
CA THR A 227 -27.77 21.38 11.06
C THR A 227 -28.51 21.22 9.73
N GLN A 228 -27.82 21.40 8.60
CA GLN A 228 -28.40 21.12 7.28
C GLN A 228 -28.69 19.62 7.07
N TYR A 229 -27.99 18.72 7.75
CA TYR A 229 -28.15 17.27 7.68
C TYR A 229 -28.92 16.72 8.90
N TYR A 230 -28.81 17.41 10.02
CA TYR A 230 -29.37 17.02 11.32
C TYR A 230 -30.14 18.20 11.94
N PRO A 231 -31.41 18.43 11.52
CA PRO A 231 -32.19 19.60 11.97
C PRO A 231 -32.38 19.68 13.48
N GLY A 232 -32.38 18.53 14.18
CA GLY A 232 -32.43 18.46 15.66
C GLY A 232 -31.13 18.84 16.36
N GLY A 233 -30.12 19.29 15.59
CA GLY A 233 -28.82 19.67 16.12
C GLY A 233 -27.98 18.48 16.58
N VAL A 234 -27.09 18.71 17.53
CA VAL A 234 -26.17 17.69 18.06
C VAL A 234 -26.93 16.54 18.76
N THR A 235 -28.15 16.79 19.22
CA THR A 235 -29.03 15.82 19.87
C THR A 235 -29.89 15.02 18.91
N ASP A 236 -29.83 15.33 17.60
CA ASP A 236 -30.59 14.64 16.57
C ASP A 236 -30.41 13.11 16.68
N PRO A 237 -31.52 12.32 16.79
CA PRO A 237 -31.44 10.86 16.91
C PRO A 237 -30.84 10.17 15.67
N ASN A 238 -30.89 10.83 14.51
CA ASN A 238 -30.29 10.34 13.28
C ASN A 238 -28.79 10.57 13.19
N TYR A 239 -28.23 11.37 14.08
CA TYR A 239 -26.80 11.66 14.11
C TYR A 239 -26.04 10.68 14.98
N CYS A 240 -24.96 10.11 14.46
CA CYS A 240 -23.98 9.36 15.24
C CYS A 240 -22.56 9.58 14.73
N VAL A 241 -21.60 9.16 15.54
CA VAL A 241 -20.17 9.26 15.28
C VAL A 241 -19.61 7.86 15.00
N LEU A 242 -18.81 7.74 13.96
CA LEU A 242 -18.00 6.57 13.72
C LEU A 242 -16.60 6.85 14.24
N LYS A 243 -16.13 6.06 15.20
CA LYS A 243 -14.75 6.08 15.69
C LYS A 243 -14.00 4.88 15.13
N PHE A 244 -13.06 5.14 14.26
CA PHE A 244 -12.15 4.12 13.73
C PHE A 244 -10.87 4.09 14.54
N THR A 245 -10.44 2.88 14.94
CA THR A 245 -9.15 2.65 15.57
C THR A 245 -8.33 1.72 14.69
N ALA A 246 -7.24 2.24 14.14
CA ALA A 246 -6.35 1.49 13.27
C ALA A 246 -5.46 0.52 14.08
N ALA A 247 -5.28 -0.68 13.55
CA ALA A 247 -4.35 -1.67 14.06
C ALA A 247 -3.08 -1.72 13.21
N ASP A 248 -3.24 -1.67 11.90
CA ASP A 248 -2.17 -1.69 10.93
C ASP A 248 -2.57 -0.93 9.66
N GLY A 249 -1.62 -0.80 8.75
CA GLY A 249 -1.89 -0.17 7.48
C GLY A 249 -0.91 -0.55 6.39
N ARG A 250 -1.24 -0.08 5.20
CA ARG A 250 -0.43 -0.24 4.01
C ARG A 250 -0.42 1.07 3.25
N PHE A 251 0.76 1.62 3.03
CA PHE A 251 0.98 2.80 2.21
C PHE A 251 1.51 2.38 0.84
N TYR A 252 0.99 3.01 -0.20
CA TYR A 252 1.43 2.84 -1.57
C TYR A 252 1.86 4.19 -2.14
N SER A 253 3.10 4.29 -2.59
CA SER A 253 3.61 5.41 -3.38
C SER A 253 4.74 4.94 -4.27
N ASP A 254 4.97 5.64 -5.37
CA ASP A 254 6.10 5.39 -6.27
C ASP A 254 6.22 3.91 -6.66
N TYR A 255 5.07 3.27 -6.93
CA TYR A 255 4.92 1.83 -7.25
C TYR A 255 5.28 0.86 -6.12
N TYR A 256 5.44 1.35 -4.87
CA TYR A 256 5.80 0.52 -3.71
C TYR A 256 4.73 0.47 -2.65
N PRO A 257 4.31 -0.75 -2.24
CA PRO A 257 3.56 -0.94 -1.01
C PRO A 257 4.51 -1.06 0.19
N ARG A 258 4.22 -0.35 1.26
CA ARG A 258 4.88 -0.45 2.56
C ARG A 258 3.82 -0.77 3.60
N SER A 259 3.98 -1.90 4.31
CA SER A 259 3.09 -2.26 5.42
C SER A 259 3.69 -1.80 6.75
N PHE A 260 2.82 -1.44 7.69
CA PHE A 260 3.21 -0.96 9.02
C PHE A 260 2.15 -1.37 10.05
N VAL A 261 2.56 -1.47 11.31
CA VAL A 261 1.69 -1.70 12.49
C VAL A 261 1.60 -0.42 13.30
N LEU A 262 0.45 -0.18 13.96
CA LEU A 262 0.15 1.04 14.71
C LEU A 262 -0.01 0.80 16.20
#